data_06982b390962c6b57d006c10ed2d219d
#
_entry.id   06982b390962c6b57d006c10ed2d219d
#
_cell.length_a   1.000
_cell.length_b   1.000
_cell.length_c   1.000
_cell.angle_alpha   90.00
_cell.angle_beta   90.00
_cell.angle_gamma   90.00
#
_symmetry.space_group_name_H-M   'P 1'
#
loop_
_entity.id
_entity.type
_entity.pdbx_description
1 polymer ?
#
loop_
_entity_poly.entity_id
_entity_poly.type
_entity_poly.pdbx_seq_one_letter_code
_entity_poly.pdbx_strand_id
1 'polypeptide(L)'
;MKRQYKFTALSAVLFCLIGLLYGCTRDNEIIIPETSVNPPATDYSVAIGDEVTFTGQNMHLISKVAFDNQVVNITTEPSNRSQTTLIVAVPDNFEVTQHISVVATYNSVHKLTLSDAFEVVVPGVTTDVSSATIGDKITLTGKNMHLITKVNFGDQVVSFDPNPDRSHTSLMVTVPSTFDITKKVQLSVTYTTHTVNVSNDFEVIVPPVIPTVTTVLEGEVGTGATITLAGTNLNIIKKLMVNGQAYEFTATATSLSFKAPEDITENLVIDNVVLVYDNVLGDNQELSVSGSVTVKPTPTLPYIL
;
A
#
# COMPACT_ATOMS: atom_id res chain seq x y z
N MET A 1 -16.80 -82.05 37.53
CA MET A 1 -18.20 -81.77 37.27
C MET A 1 -18.27 -80.64 36.28
N LYS A 2 -18.55 -80.94 35.01
CA LYS A 2 -18.76 -79.93 33.95
C LYS A 2 -20.24 -79.85 33.62
N ARG A 3 -20.89 -78.82 34.03
CA ARG A 3 -22.25 -78.50 33.52
C ARG A 3 -22.04 -77.59 32.31
N GLN A 4 -22.28 -78.12 31.12
CA GLN A 4 -22.32 -77.37 29.88
C GLN A 4 -23.73 -76.81 29.71
N TYR A 5 -23.77 -75.55 29.40
CA TYR A 5 -25.00 -74.81 29.15
C TYR A 5 -25.55 -75.14 27.77
N LYS A 6 -26.67 -75.82 27.71
CA LYS A 6 -27.45 -76.04 26.45
C LYS A 6 -28.50 -74.94 26.28
N PHE A 7 -28.07 -73.67 26.39
CA PHE A 7 -29.01 -72.57 26.27
C PHE A 7 -28.86 -71.70 25.03
N THR A 8 -27.88 -71.99 24.14
CA THR A 8 -27.57 -71.13 23.04
C THR A 8 -28.35 -71.35 21.76
N ALA A 9 -28.93 -72.50 21.56
CA ALA A 9 -29.66 -72.84 20.32
C ALA A 9 -31.11 -72.35 20.26
N LEU A 10 -31.79 -72.27 21.42
CA LEU A 10 -33.19 -71.86 21.46
C LEU A 10 -33.36 -70.34 21.44
N SER A 11 -32.39 -69.60 21.99
CA SER A 11 -32.40 -68.14 21.96
C SER A 11 -32.11 -67.55 20.58
N ALA A 12 -31.22 -68.19 19.83
CA ALA A 12 -30.90 -67.76 18.46
C ALA A 12 -32.06 -67.97 17.48
N VAL A 13 -32.81 -69.06 17.63
CA VAL A 13 -33.97 -69.36 16.75
C VAL A 13 -35.15 -68.42 17.10
N LEU A 14 -35.32 -68.06 18.37
CA LEU A 14 -36.38 -67.13 18.77
C LEU A 14 -36.08 -65.70 18.28
N PHE A 15 -34.82 -65.29 18.28
CA PHE A 15 -34.41 -63.98 17.70
C PHE A 15 -34.58 -63.91 16.19
N CYS A 16 -34.28 -64.98 15.45
CA CYS A 16 -34.55 -65.05 14.03
C CYS A 16 -36.05 -65.08 13.69
N LEU A 17 -36.89 -65.66 14.54
CA LEU A 17 -38.33 -65.71 14.29
C LEU A 17 -39.04 -64.39 14.58
N ILE A 18 -38.54 -63.62 15.57
CA ILE A 18 -39.04 -62.28 15.83
C ILE A 18 -38.61 -61.30 14.76
N GLY A 19 -37.43 -61.47 14.19
CA GLY A 19 -36.93 -60.66 13.05
C GLY A 19 -37.71 -60.87 11.74
N LEU A 20 -38.46 -61.99 11.60
CA LEU A 20 -39.28 -62.27 10.43
C LEU A 20 -40.73 -61.79 10.54
N LEU A 21 -41.17 -61.37 11.74
CA LEU A 21 -42.53 -60.86 12.02
C LEU A 21 -42.60 -59.35 12.04
N TYR A 22 -41.47 -58.67 12.25
CA TYR A 22 -41.38 -57.26 11.94
C TYR A 22 -41.14 -57.12 10.48
N GLY A 23 -42.21 -57.04 9.73
CA GLY A 23 -42.18 -56.72 8.32
C GLY A 23 -41.31 -55.47 8.17
N CYS A 24 -40.42 -55.55 7.19
CA CYS A 24 -39.58 -54.46 6.73
C CYS A 24 -40.48 -53.25 6.43
N THR A 25 -40.82 -52.46 7.41
CA THR A 25 -41.11 -51.08 7.19
C THR A 25 -39.74 -50.52 6.79
N ARG A 26 -39.50 -50.40 5.49
CA ARG A 26 -38.46 -49.52 4.95
C ARG A 26 -38.88 -48.09 5.38
N ASP A 27 -38.63 -47.76 6.62
CA ASP A 27 -38.30 -46.42 6.93
C ASP A 27 -36.99 -46.19 6.17
N ASN A 28 -37.08 -45.49 5.06
CA ASN A 28 -35.95 -44.87 4.43
C ASN A 28 -35.44 -43.80 5.40
N GLU A 29 -34.95 -44.23 6.54
CA GLU A 29 -34.13 -43.38 7.39
C GLU A 29 -32.88 -43.08 6.53
N ILE A 30 -32.87 -41.90 5.89
CA ILE A 30 -31.72 -41.39 5.25
C ILE A 30 -30.71 -41.22 6.36
N ILE A 31 -29.80 -42.17 6.52
CA ILE A 31 -28.66 -42.05 7.40
C ILE A 31 -27.84 -40.91 6.86
N ILE A 32 -28.07 -39.71 7.40
CA ILE A 32 -27.26 -38.55 7.08
C ILE A 32 -25.90 -38.80 7.73
N PRO A 33 -24.80 -38.92 6.95
CA PRO A 33 -23.48 -39.10 7.53
C PRO A 33 -23.18 -37.94 8.48
N GLU A 34 -22.91 -38.26 9.72
CA GLU A 34 -22.50 -37.24 10.68
C GLU A 34 -21.15 -36.66 10.26
N THR A 35 -21.10 -35.36 10.16
CA THR A 35 -19.87 -34.62 9.98
C THR A 35 -19.27 -34.37 11.36
N SER A 36 -18.02 -34.72 11.54
CA SER A 36 -17.29 -34.46 12.79
C SER A 36 -16.02 -33.70 12.52
N VAL A 37 -15.62 -32.89 13.48
CA VAL A 37 -14.37 -32.14 13.48
C VAL A 37 -13.45 -32.76 14.52
N ASN A 38 -12.17 -32.93 14.18
CA ASN A 38 -11.15 -33.13 15.20
C ASN A 38 -11.08 -31.82 16.00
N PRO A 39 -11.06 -31.90 17.36
CA PRO A 39 -11.00 -30.69 18.14
C PRO A 39 -9.84 -29.84 17.61
N PRO A 40 -10.08 -28.55 17.29
CA PRO A 40 -9.02 -27.66 16.89
C PRO A 40 -7.98 -27.60 18.00
N ALA A 41 -6.72 -27.42 17.65
CA ALA A 41 -5.74 -26.94 18.62
C ALA A 41 -6.31 -25.68 19.29
N THR A 42 -6.22 -25.58 20.59
CA THR A 42 -6.95 -24.66 21.46
C THR A 42 -6.70 -23.16 21.20
N ASP A 43 -5.82 -22.81 20.24
CA ASP A 43 -5.44 -21.44 19.94
C ASP A 43 -5.29 -21.23 18.44
N TYR A 44 -6.41 -21.21 17.69
CA TYR A 44 -6.39 -20.71 16.32
C TYR A 44 -6.41 -19.18 16.35
N SER A 45 -5.27 -18.59 16.00
CA SER A 45 -5.13 -17.16 15.76
C SER A 45 -4.81 -16.98 14.26
N VAL A 46 -5.80 -16.55 13.48
CA VAL A 46 -5.69 -16.46 12.02
C VAL A 46 -6.09 -15.06 11.58
N ALA A 47 -5.30 -14.47 10.67
CA ALA A 47 -5.60 -13.15 10.16
C ALA A 47 -6.77 -13.17 9.18
N ILE A 48 -7.44 -12.02 9.07
CA ILE A 48 -8.39 -11.75 7.99
C ILE A 48 -7.72 -12.00 6.63
N GLY A 49 -8.43 -12.67 5.72
CA GLY A 49 -7.94 -13.04 4.39
C GLY A 49 -7.05 -14.27 4.32
N ASP A 50 -6.53 -14.78 5.46
CA ASP A 50 -5.75 -16.02 5.50
C ASP A 50 -6.66 -17.24 5.39
N GLU A 51 -6.11 -18.35 4.88
CA GLU A 51 -6.79 -19.63 4.84
C GLU A 51 -6.60 -20.40 6.14
N VAL A 52 -7.69 -20.97 6.65
CA VAL A 52 -7.69 -21.91 7.76
C VAL A 52 -8.11 -23.30 7.30
N THR A 53 -7.43 -24.33 7.79
CA THR A 53 -7.73 -25.71 7.48
C THR A 53 -8.36 -26.38 8.68
N PHE A 54 -9.61 -26.81 8.53
CA PHE A 54 -10.31 -27.68 9.49
C PHE A 54 -10.17 -29.13 9.06
N THR A 55 -9.94 -30.02 10.02
CA THR A 55 -9.83 -31.48 9.77
C THR A 55 -10.94 -32.23 10.48
N GLY A 56 -11.45 -33.27 9.87
CA GLY A 56 -12.53 -34.07 10.44
C GLY A 56 -12.97 -35.22 9.54
N GLN A 57 -14.20 -35.66 9.68
CA GLN A 57 -14.81 -36.64 8.79
C GLN A 57 -15.98 -36.02 8.04
N ASN A 58 -16.18 -36.44 6.81
CA ASN A 58 -17.26 -36.00 5.94
C ASN A 58 -17.24 -34.46 5.68
N MET A 59 -16.06 -33.85 5.74
CA MET A 59 -15.89 -32.39 5.56
C MET A 59 -16.40 -31.90 4.20
N HIS A 60 -16.45 -32.78 3.19
CA HIS A 60 -16.99 -32.50 1.87
C HIS A 60 -18.51 -32.17 1.86
N LEU A 61 -19.25 -32.50 2.92
CA LEU A 61 -20.67 -32.19 3.06
C LEU A 61 -20.96 -30.78 3.54
N ILE A 62 -19.94 -30.05 4.02
CA ILE A 62 -20.07 -28.69 4.49
C ILE A 62 -20.33 -27.76 3.29
N SER A 63 -21.40 -26.99 3.37
CA SER A 63 -21.83 -26.03 2.35
C SER A 63 -21.62 -24.59 2.72
N LYS A 64 -21.52 -24.29 4.02
CA LYS A 64 -21.29 -22.94 4.57
C LYS A 64 -20.46 -23.00 5.83
N VAL A 65 -19.64 -21.98 6.03
CA VAL A 65 -18.96 -21.72 7.30
C VAL A 65 -19.28 -20.30 7.74
N ALA A 66 -19.80 -20.18 8.97
CA ALA A 66 -20.06 -18.90 9.60
C ALA A 66 -18.94 -18.59 10.61
N PHE A 67 -18.28 -17.49 10.41
CA PHE A 67 -17.35 -16.84 11.33
C PHE A 67 -18.16 -15.77 12.09
N ASP A 68 -18.76 -16.14 13.22
CA ASP A 68 -19.78 -15.35 13.88
C ASP A 68 -20.91 -14.96 12.90
N ASN A 69 -21.10 -13.69 12.60
CA ASN A 69 -22.11 -13.19 11.66
C ASN A 69 -21.68 -13.18 10.20
N GLN A 70 -20.41 -13.50 9.90
CA GLN A 70 -19.85 -13.53 8.54
C GLN A 70 -19.95 -14.91 7.93
N VAL A 71 -20.70 -15.05 6.84
CA VAL A 71 -20.97 -16.36 6.22
C VAL A 71 -20.18 -16.53 4.93
N VAL A 72 -19.32 -17.56 4.89
CA VAL A 72 -18.60 -18.01 3.71
C VAL A 72 -19.34 -19.19 3.09
N ASN A 73 -19.77 -19.07 1.84
CA ASN A 73 -20.33 -20.18 1.09
C ASN A 73 -19.20 -21.03 0.53
N ILE A 74 -19.24 -22.33 0.79
CA ILE A 74 -18.24 -23.27 0.29
C ILE A 74 -18.69 -23.71 -1.12
N THR A 75 -17.91 -23.34 -2.13
CA THR A 75 -18.16 -23.75 -3.51
C THR A 75 -17.90 -25.24 -3.67
N THR A 76 -18.53 -25.84 -4.67
CA THR A 76 -18.42 -27.29 -4.96
C THR A 76 -17.08 -27.70 -5.56
N GLU A 77 -16.16 -26.77 -5.76
CA GLU A 77 -14.84 -27.06 -6.31
C GLU A 77 -14.02 -27.96 -5.38
N PRO A 78 -13.44 -29.05 -5.89
CA PRO A 78 -12.80 -30.08 -5.06
C PRO A 78 -11.48 -29.62 -4.40
N SER A 79 -10.94 -28.48 -4.75
CA SER A 79 -9.65 -27.99 -4.23
C SER A 79 -9.70 -27.59 -2.74
N ASN A 80 -10.84 -27.12 -2.26
CA ASN A 80 -10.97 -26.55 -0.90
C ASN A 80 -11.55 -27.52 0.11
N ARG A 81 -11.99 -28.70 -0.30
CA ARG A 81 -12.56 -29.70 0.60
C ARG A 81 -12.31 -31.12 0.14
N SER A 82 -12.04 -31.98 1.09
CA SER A 82 -11.98 -33.43 0.92
C SER A 82 -12.91 -34.11 1.92
N GLN A 83 -12.87 -35.42 2.02
CA GLN A 83 -13.59 -36.13 3.06
C GLN A 83 -13.07 -35.79 4.47
N THR A 84 -11.80 -35.38 4.57
CA THR A 84 -11.11 -35.17 5.86
C THR A 84 -10.66 -33.74 6.09
N THR A 85 -10.69 -32.86 5.08
CA THR A 85 -10.20 -31.50 5.18
C THR A 85 -11.17 -30.50 4.56
N LEU A 86 -11.23 -29.30 5.15
CA LEU A 86 -11.94 -28.14 4.65
C LEU A 86 -11.02 -26.93 4.80
N ILE A 87 -10.76 -26.25 3.70
CA ILE A 87 -9.97 -25.01 3.66
C ILE A 87 -10.92 -23.84 3.43
N VAL A 88 -10.85 -22.83 4.28
CA VAL A 88 -11.73 -21.64 4.22
C VAL A 88 -10.91 -20.40 4.51
N ALA A 89 -11.07 -19.37 3.67
CA ALA A 89 -10.51 -18.06 3.95
C ALA A 89 -11.31 -17.36 5.08
N VAL A 90 -10.60 -16.78 6.03
CA VAL A 90 -11.21 -15.94 7.08
C VAL A 90 -11.74 -14.66 6.41
N PRO A 91 -13.02 -14.28 6.65
CA PRO A 91 -13.57 -13.05 6.10
C PRO A 91 -12.72 -11.83 6.47
N ASP A 92 -12.62 -10.88 5.53
CA ASP A 92 -11.77 -9.68 5.66
C ASP A 92 -12.49 -8.45 6.23
N ASN A 93 -13.77 -8.57 6.55
CA ASN A 93 -14.62 -7.48 7.04
C ASN A 93 -14.73 -7.40 8.58
N PHE A 94 -13.81 -8.01 9.32
CA PHE A 94 -13.64 -7.77 10.74
C PHE A 94 -12.84 -6.49 11.00
N GLU A 95 -13.34 -5.63 11.89
CA GLU A 95 -12.70 -4.34 12.18
C GLU A 95 -11.69 -4.41 13.33
N VAL A 96 -11.81 -5.41 14.19
CA VAL A 96 -10.96 -5.59 15.38
C VAL A 96 -10.60 -7.05 15.59
N THR A 97 -9.43 -7.29 16.17
CA THR A 97 -9.04 -8.63 16.65
C THR A 97 -9.99 -9.09 17.74
N GLN A 98 -10.59 -10.25 17.56
CA GLN A 98 -11.58 -10.79 18.50
C GLN A 98 -11.66 -12.31 18.45
N HIS A 99 -12.15 -12.90 19.55
CA HIS A 99 -12.49 -14.31 19.59
C HIS A 99 -13.95 -14.50 19.13
N ILE A 100 -14.14 -15.49 18.27
CA ILE A 100 -15.46 -15.79 17.67
C ILE A 100 -15.74 -17.28 17.69
N SER A 101 -17.01 -17.64 17.51
CA SER A 101 -17.41 -19.01 17.19
C SER A 101 -17.40 -19.23 15.68
N VAL A 102 -16.84 -20.37 15.25
CA VAL A 102 -16.87 -20.80 13.84
C VAL A 102 -17.79 -22.01 13.72
N VAL A 103 -18.84 -21.86 12.93
CA VAL A 103 -19.90 -22.88 12.78
C VAL A 103 -20.06 -23.26 11.31
N ALA A 104 -19.92 -24.54 11.02
CA ALA A 104 -20.21 -25.11 9.71
C ALA A 104 -21.69 -25.48 9.58
N THR A 105 -22.21 -25.39 8.35
CA THR A 105 -23.51 -25.94 7.99
C THR A 105 -23.30 -27.03 6.94
N TYR A 106 -23.84 -28.23 7.21
CA TYR A 106 -23.81 -29.37 6.28
C TYR A 106 -25.22 -29.87 6.00
N ASN A 107 -25.40 -30.53 4.86
CA ASN A 107 -26.71 -31.00 4.39
C ASN A 107 -27.81 -29.94 4.50
N SER A 108 -27.45 -28.66 4.32
CA SER A 108 -28.30 -27.46 4.29
C SER A 108 -28.94 -27.03 5.61
N VAL A 109 -29.00 -27.89 6.65
CA VAL A 109 -29.72 -27.60 7.90
C VAL A 109 -28.94 -27.92 9.17
N HIS A 110 -28.01 -28.86 9.14
CA HIS A 110 -27.28 -29.29 10.33
C HIS A 110 -26.10 -28.36 10.61
N LYS A 111 -25.90 -28.04 11.88
CA LYS A 111 -24.80 -27.19 12.32
C LYS A 111 -23.75 -27.98 13.08
N LEU A 112 -22.49 -27.67 12.84
CA LEU A 112 -21.32 -28.24 13.51
C LEU A 112 -20.41 -27.10 13.96
N THR A 113 -20.13 -27.00 15.26
CA THR A 113 -19.14 -26.04 15.75
C THR A 113 -17.74 -26.53 15.37
N LEU A 114 -17.02 -25.75 14.57
CA LEU A 114 -15.65 -26.00 14.17
C LEU A 114 -14.65 -25.48 15.22
N SER A 115 -14.97 -24.35 15.84
CA SER A 115 -14.24 -23.76 16.95
C SER A 115 -15.16 -22.81 17.72
N ASP A 116 -15.03 -22.74 19.04
CA ASP A 116 -15.69 -21.78 19.92
C ASP A 116 -14.74 -20.74 20.53
N ALA A 117 -13.44 -20.86 20.21
CA ALA A 117 -12.37 -19.96 20.65
C ALA A 117 -11.43 -19.53 19.51
N PHE A 118 -11.99 -19.34 18.32
CA PHE A 118 -11.23 -18.92 17.15
C PHE A 118 -10.90 -17.43 17.22
N GLU A 119 -9.62 -17.06 17.23
CA GLU A 119 -9.21 -15.67 17.22
C GLU A 119 -9.04 -15.17 15.76
N VAL A 120 -9.89 -14.25 15.35
CA VAL A 120 -9.67 -13.48 14.12
C VAL A 120 -8.74 -12.33 14.43
N VAL A 121 -7.61 -12.27 13.73
CA VAL A 121 -6.63 -11.21 13.90
C VAL A 121 -6.83 -10.16 12.80
N VAL A 122 -7.16 -8.94 13.20
CA VAL A 122 -7.09 -7.77 12.33
C VAL A 122 -5.70 -7.16 12.50
N PRO A 123 -4.93 -7.05 11.41
CA PRO A 123 -3.57 -6.54 11.51
C PRO A 123 -3.54 -5.11 12.02
N GLY A 124 -2.86 -4.88 13.14
CA GLY A 124 -2.49 -3.54 13.56
C GLY A 124 -1.22 -3.11 12.82
N VAL A 125 -1.24 -1.93 12.20
CA VAL A 125 -0.08 -1.36 11.51
C VAL A 125 0.29 -0.04 12.15
N THR A 126 1.58 0.12 12.39
CA THR A 126 2.15 1.35 12.96
C THR A 126 3.33 1.82 12.11
N THR A 127 3.67 3.07 12.25
CA THR A 127 4.92 3.66 11.75
C THR A 127 5.61 4.39 12.90
N ASP A 128 6.93 4.42 12.88
CA ASP A 128 7.78 5.14 13.83
C ASP A 128 8.04 6.59 13.41
N VAL A 129 7.60 6.96 12.19
CA VAL A 129 7.78 8.29 11.63
C VAL A 129 6.43 8.97 11.41
N SER A 130 6.36 10.27 11.71
CA SER A 130 5.19 11.12 11.46
C SER A 130 5.30 11.92 10.17
N SER A 131 6.49 11.93 9.54
CA SER A 131 6.76 12.63 8.29
C SER A 131 7.87 11.97 7.49
N ALA A 132 7.85 12.15 6.17
CA ALA A 132 8.95 11.75 5.30
C ALA A 132 8.93 12.57 4.00
N THR A 133 10.10 12.69 3.37
CA THR A 133 10.25 13.36 2.09
C THR A 133 9.80 12.46 0.94
N ILE A 134 9.28 13.05 -0.13
CA ILE A 134 8.99 12.32 -1.36
C ILE A 134 10.24 11.56 -1.84
N GLY A 135 10.04 10.29 -2.23
CA GLY A 135 11.13 9.39 -2.63
C GLY A 135 11.83 8.66 -1.47
N ASP A 136 11.64 9.07 -0.22
CA ASP A 136 12.18 8.36 0.95
C ASP A 136 11.45 7.03 1.15
N LYS A 137 12.13 6.12 1.81
CA LYS A 137 11.55 4.84 2.24
C LYS A 137 11.19 4.90 3.72
N ILE A 138 9.95 4.59 4.03
CA ILE A 138 9.46 4.41 5.40
C ILE A 138 9.19 2.94 5.67
N THR A 139 9.27 2.54 6.93
CA THR A 139 8.95 1.19 7.37
C THR A 139 7.65 1.19 8.16
N LEU A 140 6.70 0.40 7.68
CA LEU A 140 5.49 0.06 8.43
C LEU A 140 5.72 -1.24 9.17
N THR A 141 5.29 -1.32 10.42
CA THR A 141 5.45 -2.52 11.26
C THR A 141 4.09 -2.99 11.77
N GLY A 142 3.93 -4.29 11.90
CA GLY A 142 2.67 -4.88 12.35
C GLY A 142 2.67 -6.39 12.24
N LYS A 143 1.48 -6.99 12.20
CA LYS A 143 1.29 -8.42 11.94
C LYS A 143 0.75 -8.61 10.52
N ASN A 144 1.11 -9.75 9.92
CA ASN A 144 0.62 -10.14 8.58
C ASN A 144 0.89 -9.11 7.47
N MET A 145 2.01 -8.39 7.58
CA MET A 145 2.40 -7.35 6.63
C MET A 145 2.57 -7.87 5.19
N HIS A 146 2.79 -9.17 5.03
CA HIS A 146 2.87 -9.84 3.72
C HIS A 146 1.55 -9.81 2.93
N LEU A 147 0.40 -9.62 3.60
CA LEU A 147 -0.93 -9.56 2.98
C LEU A 147 -1.31 -8.16 2.48
N ILE A 148 -0.53 -7.14 2.79
CA ILE A 148 -0.82 -5.78 2.35
C ILE A 148 -0.70 -5.71 0.83
N THR A 149 -1.76 -5.24 0.18
CA THR A 149 -1.82 -5.05 -1.28
C THR A 149 -1.65 -3.59 -1.68
N LYS A 150 -1.96 -2.64 -0.79
CA LYS A 150 -1.83 -1.20 -1.06
C LYS A 150 -1.40 -0.45 0.20
N VAL A 151 -0.60 0.59 -0.02
CA VAL A 151 -0.36 1.65 0.96
C VAL A 151 -0.83 2.96 0.35
N ASN A 152 -1.72 3.66 1.05
CA ASN A 152 -2.32 4.89 0.56
C ASN A 152 -1.74 6.07 1.34
N PHE A 153 -1.24 7.06 0.61
CA PHE A 153 -0.83 8.37 1.12
C PHE A 153 -1.88 9.40 0.65
N GLY A 154 -3.00 9.50 1.38
CA GLY A 154 -4.18 10.20 0.90
C GLY A 154 -4.70 9.58 -0.40
N ASP A 155 -4.72 10.36 -1.48
CA ASP A 155 -5.17 9.90 -2.80
C ASP A 155 -4.08 9.17 -3.62
N GLN A 156 -2.84 9.16 -3.14
CA GLN A 156 -1.72 8.49 -3.82
C GLN A 156 -1.59 7.07 -3.34
N VAL A 157 -1.55 6.11 -4.26
CA VAL A 157 -1.57 4.67 -3.95
C VAL A 157 -0.29 4.00 -4.43
N VAL A 158 0.38 3.29 -3.52
CA VAL A 158 1.47 2.37 -3.83
C VAL A 158 0.94 0.95 -3.73
N SER A 159 0.93 0.22 -4.85
CA SER A 159 0.43 -1.15 -4.92
C SER A 159 1.55 -2.15 -4.72
N PHE A 160 1.23 -3.29 -4.12
CA PHE A 160 2.11 -4.42 -3.89
C PHE A 160 1.43 -5.69 -4.38
N ASP A 161 2.16 -6.55 -5.06
CA ASP A 161 1.69 -7.90 -5.32
C ASP A 161 1.74 -8.71 -4.03
N PRO A 162 0.72 -9.52 -3.74
CA PRO A 162 0.76 -10.47 -2.64
C PRO A 162 1.98 -11.38 -2.78
N ASN A 163 2.82 -11.44 -1.76
CA ASN A 163 4.01 -12.27 -1.78
C ASN A 163 4.18 -12.96 -0.41
N PRO A 164 4.00 -14.30 -0.35
CA PRO A 164 4.16 -15.06 0.88
C PRO A 164 5.59 -15.00 1.46
N ASP A 165 6.59 -14.75 0.61
CA ASP A 165 7.99 -14.63 1.05
C ASP A 165 8.31 -13.24 1.63
N ARG A 166 7.37 -12.28 1.55
CA ARG A 166 7.52 -10.97 2.15
C ARG A 166 7.45 -11.06 3.67
N SER A 167 8.11 -10.14 4.38
CA SER A 167 8.10 -10.11 5.83
C SER A 167 6.68 -10.06 6.41
N HIS A 168 6.40 -10.88 7.41
CA HIS A 168 5.14 -10.90 8.15
C HIS A 168 5.00 -9.75 9.15
N THR A 169 6.11 -9.08 9.49
CA THR A 169 6.15 -8.08 10.57
C THR A 169 6.52 -6.68 10.11
N SER A 170 6.98 -6.51 8.88
CA SER A 170 7.39 -5.21 8.35
C SER A 170 7.14 -5.08 6.86
N LEU A 171 6.86 -3.85 6.41
CA LEU A 171 6.74 -3.49 5.00
C LEU A 171 7.45 -2.17 4.76
N MET A 172 8.40 -2.16 3.85
CA MET A 172 9.05 -0.94 3.39
C MET A 172 8.31 -0.37 2.19
N VAL A 173 7.97 0.92 2.25
CA VAL A 173 7.27 1.63 1.18
C VAL A 173 7.98 2.94 0.85
N THR A 174 8.03 3.27 -0.44
CA THR A 174 8.57 4.56 -0.91
C THR A 174 7.45 5.59 -0.93
N VAL A 175 7.70 6.76 -0.34
CA VAL A 175 6.77 7.89 -0.39
C VAL A 175 6.63 8.36 -1.83
N PRO A 176 5.40 8.48 -2.39
CA PRO A 176 5.20 8.88 -3.78
C PRO A 176 5.84 10.23 -4.11
N SER A 177 6.47 10.33 -5.29
CA SER A 177 7.08 11.58 -5.78
C SER A 177 6.10 12.51 -6.51
N THR A 178 4.82 12.14 -6.56
CA THR A 178 3.77 12.86 -7.28
C THR A 178 3.13 14.01 -6.48
N PHE A 179 3.59 14.25 -5.27
CA PHE A 179 3.14 15.38 -4.48
C PHE A 179 3.83 16.67 -4.94
N ASP A 180 3.05 17.71 -5.14
CA ASP A 180 3.53 19.03 -5.59
C ASP A 180 3.86 19.95 -4.41
N ILE A 181 3.25 19.73 -3.25
CA ILE A 181 3.40 20.56 -2.05
C ILE A 181 3.53 19.68 -0.80
N THR A 182 4.24 20.19 0.20
CA THR A 182 4.23 19.60 1.54
C THR A 182 2.84 19.67 2.13
N LYS A 183 2.30 18.50 2.54
CA LYS A 183 0.97 18.42 3.16
C LYS A 183 0.83 17.23 4.07
N LYS A 184 -0.10 17.35 5.01
CA LYS A 184 -0.55 16.22 5.83
C LYS A 184 -1.58 15.39 5.07
N VAL A 185 -1.44 14.08 5.15
CA VAL A 185 -2.33 13.11 4.50
C VAL A 185 -2.68 12.00 5.47
N GLN A 186 -3.77 11.31 5.21
CA GLN A 186 -4.04 10.05 5.86
C GLN A 186 -3.12 8.98 5.28
N LEU A 187 -2.40 8.27 6.14
CA LEU A 187 -1.64 7.08 5.80
C LEU A 187 -2.46 5.86 6.17
N SER A 188 -2.76 5.01 5.21
CA SER A 188 -3.51 3.76 5.45
C SER A 188 -2.95 2.62 4.61
N VAL A 189 -3.25 1.39 5.02
CA VAL A 189 -2.90 0.16 4.31
C VAL A 189 -4.15 -0.63 3.97
N THR A 190 -4.13 -1.35 2.85
CA THR A 190 -5.22 -2.21 2.43
C THR A 190 -4.74 -3.65 2.39
N TYR A 191 -5.46 -4.52 3.07
CA TYR A 191 -5.37 -5.97 3.01
C TYR A 191 -6.53 -6.44 2.14
N THR A 192 -6.30 -7.14 1.08
CA THR A 192 -7.35 -7.60 0.16
C THR A 192 -8.42 -6.51 -0.11
N THR A 193 -9.44 -6.40 0.75
CA THR A 193 -10.54 -5.41 0.67
C THR A 193 -10.62 -4.51 1.91
N HIS A 194 -9.99 -4.87 3.01
CA HIS A 194 -10.05 -4.13 4.28
C HIS A 194 -8.94 -3.08 4.37
N THR A 195 -9.31 -1.83 4.73
CA THR A 195 -8.35 -0.73 4.90
C THR A 195 -8.19 -0.37 6.38
N VAL A 196 -6.94 -0.40 6.83
CA VAL A 196 -6.55 -0.03 8.20
C VAL A 196 -5.86 1.33 8.17
N ASN A 197 -6.31 2.24 9.01
CA ASN A 197 -5.68 3.54 9.20
C ASN A 197 -4.40 3.41 10.03
N VAL A 198 -3.29 3.98 9.54
CA VAL A 198 -1.99 4.02 10.22
C VAL A 198 -1.78 5.37 10.90
N SER A 199 -2.10 6.47 10.20
CA SER A 199 -1.98 7.83 10.71
C SER A 199 -2.96 8.76 9.98
N ASN A 200 -3.58 9.69 10.72
CA ASN A 200 -4.44 10.71 10.11
C ASN A 200 -3.66 11.97 9.67
N ASP A 201 -2.45 12.14 10.18
CA ASP A 201 -1.68 13.39 10.05
C ASP A 201 -0.24 13.11 9.60
N PHE A 202 -0.03 12.12 8.74
CA PHE A 202 1.28 11.84 8.18
C PHE A 202 1.69 12.96 7.23
N GLU A 203 2.84 13.63 7.50
CA GLU A 203 3.29 14.74 6.68
C GLU A 203 4.21 14.27 5.55
N VAL A 204 3.75 14.47 4.32
CA VAL A 204 4.59 14.29 3.12
C VAL A 204 5.32 15.59 2.84
N ILE A 205 6.64 15.56 2.88
CA ILE A 205 7.51 16.71 2.68
C ILE A 205 7.94 16.75 1.22
N VAL A 206 7.69 17.88 0.55
CA VAL A 206 8.20 18.17 -0.79
C VAL A 206 9.32 19.19 -0.66
N PRO A 207 10.58 18.81 -0.95
CA PRO A 207 11.70 19.73 -0.87
C PRO A 207 11.53 20.88 -1.86
N PRO A 208 11.89 22.12 -1.48
CA PRO A 208 11.87 23.24 -2.40
C PRO A 208 12.87 23.03 -3.53
N VAL A 209 12.44 23.25 -4.77
CA VAL A 209 13.36 23.36 -5.90
C VAL A 209 14.02 24.73 -5.84
N ILE A 210 15.33 24.77 -5.68
CA ILE A 210 16.12 25.99 -5.61
C ILE A 210 17.06 26.05 -6.82
N PRO A 211 17.05 27.15 -7.61
CA PRO A 211 18.02 27.35 -8.66
C PRO A 211 19.39 27.68 -8.07
N THR A 212 20.44 27.30 -8.77
CA THR A 212 21.81 27.72 -8.44
C THR A 212 22.47 28.33 -9.66
N VAL A 213 23.38 29.27 -9.45
CA VAL A 213 24.26 29.82 -10.49
C VAL A 213 25.72 29.55 -10.11
N THR A 214 26.45 28.93 -11.02
CA THR A 214 27.89 28.65 -10.85
C THR A 214 28.78 29.64 -11.60
N THR A 215 28.19 30.38 -12.54
CA THR A 215 28.92 31.45 -13.28
C THR A 215 29.17 32.64 -12.36
N VAL A 216 30.41 33.08 -12.35
CA VAL A 216 30.79 34.39 -11.79
C VAL A 216 30.94 35.36 -12.99
N LEU A 217 30.27 36.48 -12.96
CA LEU A 217 30.38 37.49 -14.00
C LEU A 217 31.75 38.13 -13.89
N GLU A 218 32.48 38.22 -15.04
CA GLU A 218 33.82 38.81 -15.10
C GLU A 218 34.14 39.29 -16.50
N GLY A 219 35.14 40.16 -16.61
CA GLY A 219 35.70 40.63 -17.87
C GLY A 219 34.87 41.68 -18.57
N GLU A 220 34.99 41.73 -19.91
CA GLU A 220 34.39 42.74 -20.76
C GLU A 220 33.64 42.09 -21.93
N VAL A 221 32.52 42.66 -22.32
CA VAL A 221 31.70 42.22 -23.46
C VAL A 221 31.32 43.44 -24.31
N GLY A 222 31.03 43.25 -25.57
CA GLY A 222 30.46 44.30 -26.42
C GLY A 222 28.95 44.46 -26.23
N THR A 223 28.41 45.59 -26.74
CA THR A 223 26.96 45.80 -26.84
C THR A 223 26.30 44.67 -27.60
N GLY A 224 25.12 44.24 -27.15
CA GLY A 224 24.35 43.16 -27.75
C GLY A 224 24.94 41.75 -27.58
N ALA A 225 26.08 41.62 -26.91
CA ALA A 225 26.69 40.31 -26.64
C ALA A 225 25.77 39.46 -25.79
N THR A 226 25.82 38.13 -26.01
CA THR A 226 25.09 37.19 -25.19
C THR A 226 25.88 36.88 -23.91
N ILE A 227 25.29 37.15 -22.77
CA ILE A 227 25.78 36.75 -21.45
C ILE A 227 25.08 35.47 -21.07
N THR A 228 25.84 34.43 -20.70
CA THR A 228 25.27 33.12 -20.30
C THR A 228 25.69 32.77 -18.88
N LEU A 229 24.70 32.43 -18.07
CA LEU A 229 24.84 31.92 -16.70
C LEU A 229 24.66 30.40 -16.73
N ALA A 230 25.60 29.67 -16.17
CA ALA A 230 25.51 28.23 -15.95
C ALA A 230 25.02 27.96 -14.50
N GLY A 231 24.29 26.88 -14.33
CA GLY A 231 23.77 26.54 -13.02
C GLY A 231 22.90 25.29 -13.02
N THR A 232 22.00 25.17 -12.05
CA THR A 232 20.97 24.12 -11.99
C THR A 232 19.58 24.73 -11.77
N ASN A 233 18.55 24.03 -12.24
CA ASN A 233 17.15 24.46 -12.10
C ASN A 233 16.86 25.88 -12.64
N LEU A 234 17.64 26.37 -13.60
CA LEU A 234 17.48 27.73 -14.15
C LEU A 234 16.20 27.88 -14.98
N ASN A 235 15.60 26.78 -15.42
CA ASN A 235 14.32 26.77 -16.14
C ASN A 235 13.11 27.23 -15.31
N ILE A 236 13.25 27.33 -13.95
CA ILE A 236 12.18 27.83 -13.09
C ILE A 236 12.23 29.36 -12.88
N ILE A 237 13.26 30.04 -13.44
CA ILE A 237 13.38 31.49 -13.36
C ILE A 237 12.23 32.14 -14.14
N LYS A 238 11.52 33.06 -13.47
CA LYS A 238 10.38 33.81 -14.02
C LYS A 238 10.76 35.21 -14.48
N LYS A 239 11.76 35.81 -13.80
CA LYS A 239 12.18 37.17 -14.11
C LYS A 239 13.69 37.33 -13.90
N LEU A 240 14.32 38.03 -14.82
CA LEU A 240 15.71 38.44 -14.72
C LEU A 240 15.74 39.97 -14.49
N MET A 241 16.44 40.39 -13.44
CA MET A 241 16.71 41.78 -13.16
C MET A 241 18.21 42.04 -13.35
N VAL A 242 18.56 43.05 -14.13
CA VAL A 242 19.93 43.52 -14.35
C VAL A 242 19.99 44.99 -13.97
N ASN A 243 20.80 45.35 -13.00
CA ASN A 243 20.91 46.69 -12.45
C ASN A 243 19.54 47.35 -12.17
N GLY A 244 18.59 46.52 -11.62
CA GLY A 244 17.23 46.97 -11.27
C GLY A 244 16.25 47.04 -12.46
N GLN A 245 16.66 46.73 -13.68
CA GLN A 245 15.80 46.68 -14.88
C GLN A 245 15.46 45.22 -15.25
N ALA A 246 14.21 44.99 -15.71
CA ALA A 246 13.80 43.68 -16.21
C ALA A 246 14.38 43.42 -17.60
N TYR A 247 14.91 42.23 -17.80
CA TYR A 247 15.51 41.77 -19.07
C TYR A 247 14.79 40.54 -19.60
N GLU A 248 14.69 40.46 -20.92
CA GLU A 248 14.32 39.24 -21.61
C GLU A 248 15.46 38.24 -21.58
N PHE A 249 15.11 36.98 -21.40
CA PHE A 249 16.06 35.90 -21.30
C PHE A 249 15.52 34.59 -21.87
N THR A 250 16.42 33.66 -22.15
CA THR A 250 16.11 32.27 -22.43
C THR A 250 16.76 31.39 -21.39
N ALA A 251 16.03 30.36 -20.90
CA ALA A 251 16.56 29.47 -19.90
C ALA A 251 16.28 27.99 -20.21
N THR A 252 17.24 27.16 -19.85
CA THR A 252 17.15 25.71 -19.77
C THR A 252 17.38 25.30 -18.31
N ALA A 253 17.35 24.02 -17.99
CA ALA A 253 17.65 23.56 -16.64
C ALA A 253 19.08 23.91 -16.17
N THR A 254 20.02 24.05 -17.11
CA THR A 254 21.46 24.23 -16.80
C THR A 254 22.05 25.56 -17.27
N SER A 255 21.30 26.37 -18.02
CA SER A 255 21.80 27.65 -18.54
C SER A 255 20.68 28.68 -18.63
N LEU A 256 21.03 29.94 -18.41
CA LEU A 256 20.20 31.11 -18.67
C LEU A 256 21.02 32.13 -19.48
N SER A 257 20.46 32.67 -20.56
CA SER A 257 21.14 33.61 -21.42
C SER A 257 20.31 34.87 -21.65
N PHE A 258 20.96 36.02 -21.65
CA PHE A 258 20.37 37.32 -21.95
C PHE A 258 21.32 38.20 -22.78
N LYS A 259 20.80 39.27 -23.37
CA LYS A 259 21.58 40.19 -24.19
C LYS A 259 22.06 41.35 -23.35
N ALA A 260 23.37 41.72 -23.52
CA ALA A 260 23.86 42.99 -23.01
C ALA A 260 23.16 44.16 -23.72
N PRO A 261 23.01 45.33 -23.07
CA PRO A 261 22.42 46.52 -23.72
C PRO A 261 23.08 46.88 -25.03
N GLU A 262 22.30 47.28 -26.02
CA GLU A 262 22.81 47.67 -27.36
C GLU A 262 23.09 49.18 -27.47
N ASP A 263 22.30 50.03 -26.82
CA ASP A 263 22.34 51.48 -26.98
C ASP A 263 23.04 52.15 -25.81
N ILE A 264 24.35 51.86 -25.63
CA ILE A 264 25.16 52.53 -24.62
C ILE A 264 26.25 53.42 -25.32
N THR A 265 26.49 54.58 -24.76
CA THR A 265 27.52 55.54 -25.25
C THR A 265 28.78 55.51 -24.40
N GLU A 266 28.70 54.98 -23.19
CA GLU A 266 29.80 54.83 -22.24
C GLU A 266 29.82 53.39 -21.67
N ASN A 267 30.95 53.03 -21.07
CA ASN A 267 31.04 51.71 -20.42
C ASN A 267 29.98 51.55 -19.34
N LEU A 268 29.20 50.44 -19.41
CA LEU A 268 28.21 50.07 -18.43
C LEU A 268 28.69 48.88 -17.61
N VAL A 269 28.76 49.02 -16.30
CA VAL A 269 29.06 47.90 -15.40
C VAL A 269 27.73 47.19 -15.03
N ILE A 270 27.68 45.91 -15.28
CA ILE A 270 26.61 45.05 -14.77
C ILE A 270 27.17 44.31 -13.55
N ASP A 271 26.74 44.69 -12.37
CA ASP A 271 27.17 44.15 -11.06
C ASP A 271 26.03 43.73 -10.15
N ASN A 272 24.80 43.97 -10.58
CA ASN A 272 23.59 43.55 -9.85
C ASN A 272 22.69 42.77 -10.81
N VAL A 273 22.84 41.42 -10.78
CA VAL A 273 21.99 40.49 -11.53
C VAL A 273 21.25 39.63 -10.55
N VAL A 274 19.92 39.71 -10.59
CA VAL A 274 19.01 38.99 -9.69
C VAL A 274 18.05 38.16 -10.52
N LEU A 275 17.98 36.87 -10.19
CA LEU A 275 17.07 35.90 -10.76
C LEU A 275 15.89 35.72 -9.80
N VAL A 276 14.66 35.89 -10.29
CA VAL A 276 13.44 35.75 -9.49
C VAL A 276 12.71 34.47 -9.87
N TYR A 277 12.33 33.68 -8.89
CA TYR A 277 11.65 32.39 -9.07
C TYR A 277 10.62 32.15 -7.96
N ASP A 278 9.71 31.22 -8.18
CA ASP A 278 8.81 30.73 -7.12
C ASP A 278 9.18 29.30 -6.75
N ASN A 279 8.92 28.94 -5.52
CA ASN A 279 9.01 27.55 -5.05
C ASN A 279 7.96 27.31 -3.93
N VAL A 280 7.98 26.11 -3.34
CA VAL A 280 7.03 25.73 -2.27
C VAL A 280 7.17 26.56 -0.98
N LEU A 281 8.25 27.37 -0.84
CA LEU A 281 8.46 28.26 0.29
C LEU A 281 7.83 29.65 0.09
N GLY A 282 7.51 30.00 -1.15
CA GLY A 282 6.87 31.28 -1.49
C GLY A 282 7.17 31.76 -2.91
N ASP A 283 6.47 32.83 -3.26
CA ASP A 283 6.63 33.52 -4.53
C ASP A 283 7.75 34.56 -4.46
N ASN A 284 8.31 34.90 -5.64
CA ASN A 284 9.32 35.93 -5.83
C ASN A 284 10.57 35.75 -4.95
N GLN A 285 11.04 34.52 -4.80
CA GLN A 285 12.34 34.24 -4.22
C GLN A 285 13.44 34.80 -5.12
N GLU A 286 14.52 35.32 -4.54
CA GLU A 286 15.59 35.97 -5.26
C GLU A 286 16.93 35.20 -5.14
N LEU A 287 17.64 35.09 -6.25
CA LEU A 287 19.00 34.56 -6.32
C LEU A 287 19.90 35.61 -6.98
N SER A 288 20.86 36.13 -6.23
CA SER A 288 21.85 37.05 -6.75
C SER A 288 22.99 36.31 -7.45
N VAL A 289 23.44 36.84 -8.60
CA VAL A 289 24.58 36.32 -9.35
C VAL A 289 25.83 37.10 -8.90
N SER A 290 26.90 36.37 -8.63
CA SER A 290 28.18 36.99 -8.17
C SER A 290 29.00 37.57 -9.31
N GLY A 291 29.79 38.57 -9.02
CA GLY A 291 30.76 39.19 -9.97
C GLY A 291 30.20 40.40 -10.71
N SER A 292 30.97 40.87 -11.68
CA SER A 292 30.55 41.97 -12.55
C SER A 292 31.18 41.85 -13.95
N VAL A 293 30.47 42.32 -14.95
CA VAL A 293 30.93 42.40 -16.33
C VAL A 293 30.77 43.80 -16.87
N THR A 294 31.77 44.28 -17.58
CA THR A 294 31.73 45.61 -18.21
C THR A 294 31.27 45.47 -19.66
N VAL A 295 30.19 46.17 -20.01
CA VAL A 295 29.71 46.26 -21.39
C VAL A 295 30.37 47.49 -22.05
N LYS A 296 31.06 47.31 -23.15
CA LYS A 296 31.71 48.35 -23.93
C LYS A 296 30.86 48.77 -25.12
N PRO A 297 30.72 50.09 -25.36
CA PRO A 297 30.04 50.56 -26.57
C PRO A 297 30.79 50.16 -27.84
N THR A 298 30.03 49.95 -28.88
CA THR A 298 30.64 49.71 -30.21
C THR A 298 31.41 50.99 -30.65
N PRO A 299 32.68 50.87 -31.04
CA PRO A 299 33.40 52.04 -31.53
C PRO A 299 32.69 52.71 -32.69
N THR A 300 32.31 53.95 -32.58
CA THR A 300 31.86 54.76 -33.71
C THR A 300 33.07 55.08 -34.60
N LEU A 301 33.08 54.55 -35.83
CA LEU A 301 34.09 54.94 -36.78
C LEU A 301 33.94 56.45 -37.05
N PRO A 302 35.06 57.24 -36.98
CA PRO A 302 34.97 58.64 -37.33
C PRO A 302 34.55 58.72 -38.79
N TYR A 303 33.51 59.55 -39.06
CA TYR A 303 33.20 59.91 -40.50
C TYR A 303 34.45 60.56 -41.14
N ILE A 304 35.05 59.86 -42.08
CA ILE A 304 36.06 60.45 -42.97
C ILE A 304 35.25 61.29 -43.98
N LEU A 305 35.28 62.63 -43.79
CA LEU A 305 34.73 63.60 -44.71
C LEU A 305 35.65 63.69 -45.94
#